data_407ce2a8bf6634f005624941870381ed
#
_entry.id   407ce2a8bf6634f005624941870381ed
#
_cell.length_a   1.000
_cell.length_b   1.000
_cell.length_c   1.000
_cell.angle_alpha   90.00
_cell.angle_beta   90.00
_cell.angle_gamma   90.00
#
_symmetry.space_group_name_H-M   'P 1'
#
loop_
_entity.id
_entity.type
_entity.pdbx_description
1 polymer ?
#
loop_
_entity_poly.entity_id
_entity_poly.type
_entity_poly.pdbx_seq_one_letter_code
_entity_poly.pdbx_strand_id
1 'polypeptide(L)'
;MAIKTRRFYSARKSCSCSMPGVWRAVAYMDGAVVVFHSPRACAHVARTMDINSQYRTLSENEREQWGSVPLLSSQMQEKDAIFGGAVRLEKCLRFAIETYKPKCLMIANSCVAGVIGDDVESVARKMEEEYNVPILTVECCGFLGAEYYDGYFEITQKLLERFVKHCAKQKDSVLLLGDNGGPWGHYAKEVTRILQEFGVEVIGQFPGYMAMDELEKVAAAEYAVVLGGRGQTHIGLRKVAEQLQEKYGTHYLADIYPVGWQETQDWIISIGRMLGREALAEQVLKLEQQRLDEQLQHFLPVTEGKKTVLCIGRILRYFHPGNILQTIRLLRLNLTGIILLDSYDGDEREAMLKVVQENSDVPVYTTAEGEELVAQADIVLTTHELQNKEARQIFLPMLPQVAVAGEVKMMQGIYQSLCSRLKGGVRYV
;
A
#
# COMPACT_ATOMS: atom_id res chain seq x y z
N MET A 1 -17.76 11.58 -29.70
CA MET A 1 -16.28 11.59 -29.49
C MET A 1 -15.95 10.55 -28.44
N ALA A 2 -14.76 9.91 -28.48
CA ALA A 2 -14.39 8.95 -27.44
C ALA A 2 -14.07 9.67 -26.12
N ILE A 3 -14.38 9.03 -25.00
CA ILE A 3 -14.06 9.53 -23.65
C ILE A 3 -12.55 9.75 -23.56
N LYS A 4 -12.15 10.96 -23.20
CA LYS A 4 -10.74 11.31 -22.98
C LYS A 4 -10.46 11.32 -21.48
N THR A 5 -9.33 10.73 -21.09
CA THR A 5 -8.85 10.74 -19.73
C THR A 5 -7.63 11.65 -19.61
N ARG A 6 -7.45 12.27 -18.44
CA ARG A 6 -6.15 12.81 -18.06
C ARG A 6 -5.26 11.61 -17.69
N ARG A 7 -4.17 11.44 -18.44
CA ARG A 7 -3.17 10.40 -18.12
C ARG A 7 -2.30 10.89 -16.96
N PHE A 8 -2.62 10.49 -15.75
CA PHE A 8 -1.76 10.71 -14.60
C PHE A 8 -0.58 9.73 -14.55
N TYR A 9 -0.74 8.56 -15.21
CA TYR A 9 0.30 7.54 -15.27
C TYR A 9 0.47 7.11 -16.72
N SER A 10 1.72 7.09 -17.19
CA SER A 10 1.99 6.43 -18.47
C SER A 10 1.70 4.95 -18.33
N ALA A 11 1.19 4.32 -19.37
CA ALA A 11 0.96 2.87 -19.46
C ALA A 11 2.26 2.05 -19.38
N ARG A 12 3.41 2.69 -19.17
CA ARG A 12 4.70 2.04 -19.00
C ARG A 12 4.83 1.56 -17.55
N LYS A 13 5.51 0.42 -17.39
CA LYS A 13 5.83 -0.26 -16.13
C LYS A 13 6.02 0.73 -14.97
N SER A 14 5.52 0.36 -13.81
CA SER A 14 5.83 1.00 -12.53
C SER A 14 7.32 1.28 -12.42
N CYS A 15 7.71 2.24 -11.58
CA CYS A 15 9.09 2.61 -11.36
C CYS A 15 9.99 1.37 -11.29
N SER A 16 10.84 1.19 -12.31
CA SER A 16 11.75 0.06 -12.41
C SER A 16 13.03 0.30 -11.59
N CYS A 17 12.89 0.66 -10.31
CA CYS A 17 14.00 0.90 -9.41
C CYS A 17 13.65 0.39 -8.01
N SER A 18 14.53 -0.41 -7.45
CA SER A 18 14.37 -1.00 -6.12
C SER A 18 14.76 -0.06 -4.97
N MET A 19 15.54 1.00 -5.22
CA MET A 19 15.95 1.95 -4.18
C MET A 19 14.79 2.58 -3.38
N PRO A 20 13.71 3.08 -4.03
CA PRO A 20 12.54 3.56 -3.30
C PRO A 20 11.87 2.47 -2.46
N GLY A 21 11.94 1.21 -2.89
CA GLY A 21 11.45 0.06 -2.12
C GLY A 21 12.25 -0.16 -0.84
N VAL A 22 13.59 -0.13 -0.93
CA VAL A 22 14.47 -0.18 0.26
C VAL A 22 14.13 0.95 1.23
N TRP A 23 14.01 2.18 0.72
CA TRP A 23 13.64 3.32 1.54
C TRP A 23 12.30 3.09 2.24
N ARG A 24 11.28 2.66 1.51
CA ARG A 24 9.94 2.49 2.05
C ARG A 24 9.86 1.44 3.15
N ALA A 25 10.60 0.35 3.02
CA ALA A 25 10.61 -0.72 4.02
C ALA A 25 11.18 -0.30 5.37
N VAL A 26 11.90 0.84 5.44
CA VAL A 26 12.56 1.30 6.68
C VAL A 26 12.29 2.76 7.02
N ALA A 27 11.50 3.46 6.21
CA ALA A 27 11.31 4.91 6.30
C ALA A 27 10.85 5.42 7.68
N TYR A 28 10.19 4.60 8.45
CA TYR A 28 9.67 4.95 9.78
C TYR A 28 10.19 4.04 10.89
N MET A 29 11.34 3.38 10.67
CA MET A 29 11.99 2.54 11.69
C MET A 29 12.95 3.38 12.53
N ASP A 30 12.47 3.87 13.66
CA ASP A 30 13.32 4.68 14.55
C ASP A 30 14.64 3.96 14.89
N GLY A 31 15.72 4.72 14.88
CA GLY A 31 17.08 4.19 15.02
C GLY A 31 17.74 3.73 13.70
N ALA A 32 17.03 3.75 12.58
CA ALA A 32 17.60 3.47 11.26
C ALA A 32 18.12 4.74 10.55
N VAL A 33 19.09 4.59 9.66
CA VAL A 33 19.51 5.60 8.68
C VAL A 33 19.70 4.94 7.33
N VAL A 34 19.25 5.58 6.27
CA VAL A 34 19.40 5.06 4.90
C VAL A 34 20.37 5.94 4.10
N VAL A 35 21.32 5.30 3.44
CA VAL A 35 22.26 5.95 2.53
C VAL A 35 22.07 5.38 1.13
N PHE A 36 21.73 6.23 0.20
CA PHE A 36 21.75 5.88 -1.22
C PHE A 36 23.15 6.14 -1.80
N HIS A 37 23.82 5.05 -2.18
CA HIS A 37 25.08 5.18 -2.95
C HIS A 37 24.74 5.48 -4.40
N SER A 38 24.54 6.76 -4.69
CA SER A 38 23.90 7.21 -5.91
C SER A 38 24.13 8.70 -6.20
N PRO A 39 23.84 9.14 -7.44
CA PRO A 39 23.57 10.55 -7.70
C PRO A 39 22.42 11.09 -6.82
N ARG A 40 22.46 12.37 -6.51
CA ARG A 40 21.47 13.05 -5.65
C ARG A 40 20.01 12.88 -6.13
N ALA A 41 19.81 12.77 -7.43
CA ALA A 41 18.48 12.63 -8.03
C ALA A 41 17.73 11.37 -7.53
N CYS A 42 18.41 10.26 -7.28
CA CYS A 42 17.78 9.03 -6.81
C CYS A 42 17.13 9.22 -5.44
N ALA A 43 17.83 9.86 -4.50
CA ALA A 43 17.28 10.16 -3.17
C ALA A 43 16.11 11.16 -3.25
N HIS A 44 16.19 12.13 -4.17
CA HIS A 44 15.11 13.09 -4.39
C HIS A 44 13.82 12.39 -4.88
N VAL A 45 13.94 11.47 -5.83
CA VAL A 45 12.77 10.69 -6.34
C VAL A 45 12.13 9.88 -5.23
N ALA A 46 12.92 9.13 -4.46
CA ALA A 46 12.40 8.32 -3.36
C ALA A 46 11.66 9.18 -2.32
N ARG A 47 12.26 10.30 -1.92
CA ARG A 47 11.65 11.21 -0.96
C ARG A 47 10.36 11.87 -1.48
N THR A 48 10.30 12.20 -2.76
CA THR A 48 9.09 12.76 -3.38
C THR A 48 7.93 11.76 -3.36
N MET A 49 8.23 10.48 -3.56
CA MET A 49 7.21 9.42 -3.44
C MET A 49 6.66 9.33 -2.00
N ASP A 50 7.52 9.48 -1.01
CA ASP A 50 7.14 9.41 0.40
C ASP A 50 6.33 10.64 0.86
N ILE A 51 6.68 11.84 0.41
CA ILE A 51 5.93 13.09 0.69
C ILE A 51 4.46 12.95 0.31
N ASN A 52 4.14 12.31 -0.80
CA ASN A 52 2.75 12.10 -1.21
C ASN A 52 1.98 11.19 -0.23
N SER A 53 2.64 10.23 0.40
CA SER A 53 2.05 9.41 1.48
C SER A 53 1.84 10.24 2.74
N GLN A 54 2.80 11.08 3.12
CA GLN A 54 2.72 11.96 4.29
C GLN A 54 1.61 13.00 4.17
N TYR A 55 1.42 13.62 3.01
CA TYR A 55 0.32 14.58 2.80
C TYR A 55 -1.05 13.94 3.00
N ARG A 56 -1.22 12.69 2.62
CA ARG A 56 -2.46 11.96 2.86
C ARG A 56 -2.73 11.77 4.35
N THR A 57 -1.72 11.35 5.10
CA THR A 57 -1.80 11.19 6.56
C THR A 57 -2.08 12.51 7.27
N LEU A 58 -1.43 13.61 6.84
CA LEU A 58 -1.65 14.94 7.39
C LEU A 58 -3.06 15.48 7.09
N SER A 59 -3.63 15.15 5.92
CA SER A 59 -4.99 15.58 5.55
C SER A 59 -6.08 14.90 6.38
N GLU A 60 -5.78 13.79 7.02
CA GLU A 60 -6.68 13.01 7.88
C GLU A 60 -6.65 13.48 9.36
N ASN A 61 -6.08 14.64 9.67
CA ASN A 61 -6.04 15.29 10.99
C ASN A 61 -5.32 14.54 12.11
N GLU A 62 -4.32 13.75 11.80
CA GLU A 62 -3.57 13.05 12.82
C GLU A 62 -2.32 13.83 13.26
N ARG A 63 -2.34 14.25 14.52
CA ARG A 63 -1.31 15.09 15.14
C ARG A 63 0.00 14.35 15.46
N GLU A 64 0.08 13.07 15.29
CA GLU A 64 1.31 12.34 15.51
C GLU A 64 2.19 12.39 14.26
N GLN A 65 3.14 13.31 14.29
CA GLN A 65 4.18 13.43 13.27
C GLN A 65 5.20 12.30 13.45
N TRP A 66 5.00 11.20 12.78
CA TRP A 66 6.07 10.25 12.57
C TRP A 66 7.01 10.82 11.51
N GLY A 67 8.16 11.34 11.97
CA GLY A 67 9.22 11.76 11.06
C GLY A 67 9.82 10.54 10.38
N SER A 68 10.00 10.60 9.05
CA SER A 68 10.80 9.58 8.37
C SER A 68 12.25 9.64 8.85
N VAL A 69 12.91 8.47 8.89
CA VAL A 69 14.33 8.37 9.24
C VAL A 69 15.20 9.12 8.22
N PRO A 70 16.44 9.52 8.57
CA PRO A 70 17.31 10.24 7.64
C PRO A 70 17.58 9.43 6.37
N LEU A 71 17.35 10.05 5.21
CA LEU A 71 17.73 9.55 3.90
C LEU A 71 18.85 10.45 3.34
N LEU A 72 20.01 9.87 3.16
CA LEU A 72 21.22 10.53 2.66
C LEU A 72 21.57 10.02 1.26
N SER A 73 22.39 10.76 0.54
CA SER A 73 23.00 10.33 -0.72
C SER A 73 24.49 10.56 -0.67
N SER A 74 25.28 9.61 -1.16
CA SER A 74 26.74 9.79 -1.36
C SER A 74 27.05 10.84 -2.41
N GLN A 75 26.06 11.32 -3.16
CA GLN A 75 26.13 12.37 -4.17
C GLN A 75 27.19 12.07 -5.26
N MET A 76 27.14 10.86 -5.82
CA MET A 76 28.02 10.49 -6.93
C MET A 76 27.95 11.50 -8.08
N GLN A 77 29.10 11.83 -8.64
CA GLN A 77 29.31 12.74 -9.77
C GLN A 77 29.91 11.99 -10.95
N GLU A 78 29.96 12.64 -12.12
CA GLU A 78 30.47 12.03 -13.34
C GLU A 78 31.90 11.46 -13.18
N LYS A 79 32.79 12.15 -12.43
CA LYS A 79 34.13 11.65 -12.13
C LYS A 79 34.11 10.33 -11.31
N ASP A 80 33.13 10.14 -10.47
CA ASP A 80 33.03 8.92 -9.65
C ASP A 80 32.60 7.72 -10.51
N ALA A 81 31.91 7.96 -11.63
CA ALA A 81 31.62 6.93 -12.63
C ALA A 81 32.86 6.41 -13.37
N ILE A 82 33.99 7.17 -13.32
CA ILE A 82 35.26 6.79 -13.97
C ILE A 82 36.26 6.22 -12.94
N PHE A 83 36.32 6.84 -11.76
CA PHE A 83 37.35 6.54 -10.75
C PHE A 83 36.82 5.77 -9.53
N GLY A 84 35.53 5.43 -9.51
CA GLY A 84 34.86 4.79 -8.38
C GLY A 84 34.30 5.79 -7.35
N GLY A 85 33.20 5.42 -6.71
CA GLY A 85 32.49 6.22 -5.71
C GLY A 85 32.75 5.84 -4.26
N ALA A 86 33.53 4.76 -4.00
CA ALA A 86 33.78 4.21 -2.66
C ALA A 86 34.23 5.24 -1.62
N VAL A 87 35.10 6.18 -1.99
CA VAL A 87 35.58 7.27 -1.10
C VAL A 87 34.43 8.20 -0.71
N ARG A 88 33.49 8.47 -1.61
CA ARG A 88 32.29 9.25 -1.29
C ARG A 88 31.33 8.51 -0.39
N LEU A 89 31.17 7.22 -0.64
CA LEU A 89 30.36 6.36 0.21
C LEU A 89 30.91 6.38 1.64
N GLU A 90 32.21 6.11 1.82
CA GLU A 90 32.85 6.12 3.15
C GLU A 90 32.63 7.44 3.88
N LYS A 91 32.84 8.59 3.21
CA LYS A 91 32.59 9.90 3.81
C LYS A 91 31.13 10.11 4.21
N CYS A 92 30.20 9.64 3.39
CA CYS A 92 28.77 9.74 3.66
C CYS A 92 28.37 8.86 4.86
N LEU A 93 28.89 7.63 4.93
CA LEU A 93 28.64 6.72 6.06
C LEU A 93 29.18 7.27 7.37
N ARG A 94 30.41 7.77 7.36
CA ARG A 94 31.04 8.41 8.53
C ARG A 94 30.19 9.57 9.04
N PHE A 95 29.80 10.47 8.15
CA PHE A 95 28.91 11.58 8.49
C PHE A 95 27.55 11.07 9.04
N ALA A 96 26.97 10.04 8.43
CA ALA A 96 25.70 9.47 8.87
C ALA A 96 25.80 8.90 10.30
N ILE A 97 26.84 8.14 10.58
CA ILE A 97 27.05 7.51 11.89
C ILE A 97 27.32 8.56 12.97
N GLU A 98 28.24 9.49 12.72
CA GLU A 98 28.63 10.51 13.69
C GLU A 98 27.50 11.51 14.00
N THR A 99 26.68 11.85 12.99
CA THR A 99 25.61 12.84 13.15
C THR A 99 24.35 12.25 13.73
N TYR A 100 23.90 11.10 13.23
CA TYR A 100 22.60 10.52 13.59
C TYR A 100 22.69 9.40 14.61
N LYS A 101 23.88 8.82 14.85
CA LYS A 101 24.12 7.72 15.80
C LYS A 101 23.12 6.57 15.62
N PRO A 102 22.99 6.01 14.40
CA PRO A 102 21.99 5.00 14.12
C PRO A 102 22.28 3.69 14.84
N LYS A 103 21.23 2.92 15.12
CA LYS A 103 21.31 1.54 15.57
C LYS A 103 21.55 0.55 14.43
N CYS A 104 21.18 0.95 13.22
CA CYS A 104 21.47 0.25 11.97
C CYS A 104 21.51 1.25 10.82
N LEU A 105 22.40 1.00 9.87
CA LEU A 105 22.51 1.78 8.64
C LEU A 105 22.23 0.87 7.44
N MET A 106 21.43 1.36 6.49
CA MET A 106 21.12 0.63 5.25
C MET A 106 21.73 1.37 4.06
N ILE A 107 22.42 0.64 3.20
CA ILE A 107 22.99 1.17 1.95
C ILE A 107 22.19 0.58 0.79
N ALA A 108 21.57 1.46 -0.02
CA ALA A 108 21.00 1.06 -1.30
C ALA A 108 21.96 1.48 -2.42
N ASN A 109 22.48 0.48 -3.12
CA ASN A 109 23.46 0.67 -4.19
C ASN A 109 22.77 0.93 -5.53
N SER A 110 23.07 2.04 -6.18
CA SER A 110 22.40 2.47 -7.41
C SER A 110 22.88 1.74 -8.65
N CYS A 111 22.12 1.88 -9.74
CA CYS A 111 22.51 1.38 -11.06
C CYS A 111 23.91 1.89 -11.49
N VAL A 112 24.23 3.14 -11.21
CA VAL A 112 25.54 3.72 -11.58
C VAL A 112 26.64 3.02 -10.81
N ALA A 113 26.53 2.90 -9.51
CA ALA A 113 27.51 2.24 -8.67
C ALA A 113 27.66 0.74 -9.00
N GLY A 114 26.54 0.05 -9.26
CA GLY A 114 26.55 -1.36 -9.68
C GLY A 114 27.23 -1.57 -11.05
N VAL A 115 26.99 -0.70 -12.03
CA VAL A 115 27.61 -0.82 -13.37
C VAL A 115 29.11 -0.57 -13.34
N ILE A 116 29.59 0.37 -12.53
CA ILE A 116 31.03 0.65 -12.39
C ILE A 116 31.74 -0.36 -11.46
N GLY A 117 30.99 -1.22 -10.76
CA GLY A 117 31.56 -2.22 -9.87
C GLY A 117 32.13 -1.65 -8.57
N ASP A 118 31.51 -0.58 -8.00
CA ASP A 118 31.93 -0.08 -6.70
C ASP A 118 31.79 -1.17 -5.62
N ASP A 119 32.85 -1.40 -4.85
CA ASP A 119 32.90 -2.38 -3.78
C ASP A 119 32.25 -1.82 -2.49
N VAL A 120 30.92 -1.76 -2.53
CA VAL A 120 30.09 -1.27 -1.42
C VAL A 120 30.22 -2.17 -0.19
N GLU A 121 30.32 -3.48 -0.38
CA GLU A 121 30.43 -4.45 0.69
C GLU A 121 31.71 -4.30 1.54
N SER A 122 32.85 -4.03 0.88
CA SER A 122 34.10 -3.81 1.61
C SER A 122 34.08 -2.50 2.40
N VAL A 123 33.45 -1.45 1.84
CA VAL A 123 33.27 -0.19 2.57
C VAL A 123 32.33 -0.37 3.75
N ALA A 124 31.22 -1.10 3.56
CA ALA A 124 30.26 -1.38 4.62
C ALA A 124 30.92 -2.15 5.78
N ARG A 125 31.65 -3.25 5.49
CA ARG A 125 32.38 -4.03 6.52
C ARG A 125 33.39 -3.19 7.28
N LYS A 126 34.20 -2.42 6.60
CA LYS A 126 35.18 -1.51 7.23
C LYS A 126 34.51 -0.56 8.22
N MET A 127 33.39 0.05 7.82
CA MET A 127 32.66 1.01 8.64
C MET A 127 31.92 0.33 9.80
N GLU A 128 31.38 -0.87 9.59
CA GLU A 128 30.77 -1.67 10.65
C GLU A 128 31.79 -2.06 11.72
N GLU A 129 32.99 -2.48 11.33
CA GLU A 129 34.10 -2.80 12.24
C GLU A 129 34.60 -1.58 13.01
N GLU A 130 34.77 -0.43 12.32
CA GLU A 130 35.27 0.81 12.91
C GLU A 130 34.31 1.42 13.95
N TYR A 131 33.00 1.40 13.66
CA TYR A 131 31.99 2.08 14.48
C TYR A 131 31.12 1.15 15.33
N ASN A 132 31.21 -0.15 15.12
CA ASN A 132 30.36 -1.15 15.76
C ASN A 132 28.85 -0.88 15.56
N VAL A 133 28.49 -0.40 14.37
CA VAL A 133 27.10 -0.15 13.93
C VAL A 133 26.78 -1.11 12.81
N PRO A 134 25.74 -1.96 12.93
CA PRO A 134 25.33 -2.87 11.86
C PRO A 134 25.01 -2.13 10.56
N ILE A 135 25.55 -2.62 9.44
CA ILE A 135 25.33 -2.05 8.12
C ILE A 135 24.77 -3.13 7.19
N LEU A 136 23.60 -2.86 6.61
CA LEU A 136 22.96 -3.72 5.60
C LEU A 136 23.09 -3.08 4.22
N THR A 137 23.43 -3.87 3.22
CA THR A 137 23.58 -3.44 1.83
C THR A 137 22.52 -4.08 0.96
N VAL A 138 21.99 -3.35 -0.02
CA VAL A 138 21.04 -3.84 -1.01
C VAL A 138 21.46 -3.37 -2.40
N GLU A 139 21.59 -4.32 -3.32
CA GLU A 139 21.89 -4.04 -4.72
C GLU A 139 20.62 -3.62 -5.46
N CYS A 140 20.59 -2.37 -5.91
CA CYS A 140 19.41 -1.75 -6.52
C CYS A 140 19.61 -1.43 -8.00
N CYS A 141 20.07 -2.40 -8.78
CA CYS A 141 20.36 -2.17 -10.19
C CYS A 141 19.12 -2.30 -11.08
N GLY A 142 18.33 -1.24 -11.20
CA GLY A 142 17.12 -1.19 -12.03
C GLY A 142 17.38 -1.44 -13.53
N PHE A 143 18.59 -1.18 -14.04
CA PHE A 143 18.98 -1.52 -15.42
C PHE A 143 19.03 -3.04 -15.65
N LEU A 144 19.23 -3.83 -14.60
CA LEU A 144 19.20 -5.28 -14.64
C LEU A 144 17.81 -5.86 -14.31
N GLY A 145 16.79 -5.02 -14.24
CA GLY A 145 15.40 -5.44 -14.04
C GLY A 145 14.91 -5.44 -12.60
N ALA A 146 15.71 -4.97 -11.64
CA ALA A 146 15.27 -4.86 -10.24
C ALA A 146 14.14 -3.82 -10.09
N GLU A 147 13.00 -4.25 -9.54
CA GLU A 147 11.81 -3.45 -9.35
C GLU A 147 11.64 -3.00 -7.88
N TYR A 148 10.68 -2.12 -7.63
CA TYR A 148 10.38 -1.56 -6.31
C TYR A 148 10.28 -2.62 -5.20
N TYR A 149 9.53 -3.70 -5.46
CA TYR A 149 9.30 -4.74 -4.45
C TYR A 149 10.52 -5.63 -4.21
N ASP A 150 11.45 -5.74 -5.16
CA ASP A 150 12.69 -6.48 -4.94
C ASP A 150 13.51 -5.85 -3.82
N GLY A 151 13.73 -4.53 -3.87
CA GLY A 151 14.41 -3.81 -2.80
C GLY A 151 13.64 -3.82 -1.48
N TYR A 152 12.31 -3.68 -1.54
CA TYR A 152 11.47 -3.72 -0.35
C TYR A 152 11.59 -5.06 0.40
N PHE A 153 11.50 -6.17 -0.30
CA PHE A 153 11.56 -7.49 0.32
C PHE A 153 12.99 -7.93 0.62
N GLU A 154 13.99 -7.54 -0.16
CA GLU A 154 15.39 -7.85 0.14
C GLU A 154 15.83 -7.24 1.46
N ILE A 155 15.59 -5.94 1.69
CA ILE A 155 15.92 -5.33 2.98
C ILE A 155 15.08 -5.90 4.12
N THR A 156 13.82 -6.25 3.87
CA THR A 156 12.95 -6.92 4.86
C THR A 156 13.56 -8.24 5.31
N GLN A 157 14.08 -9.06 4.39
CA GLN A 157 14.75 -10.31 4.71
C GLN A 157 16.02 -10.10 5.51
N LYS A 158 16.87 -9.16 5.09
CA LYS A 158 18.10 -8.84 5.82
C LYS A 158 17.84 -8.37 7.25
N LEU A 159 16.75 -7.61 7.47
CA LEU A 159 16.32 -7.22 8.81
C LEU A 159 15.90 -8.44 9.65
N LEU A 160 15.10 -9.35 9.09
CA LEU A 160 14.69 -10.57 9.78
C LEU A 160 15.89 -11.43 10.15
N GLU A 161 16.83 -11.63 9.23
CA GLU A 161 18.00 -12.47 9.46
C GLU A 161 18.96 -11.88 10.48
N ARG A 162 19.15 -10.57 10.46
CA ARG A 162 20.16 -9.90 11.31
C ARG A 162 19.68 -9.61 12.73
N PHE A 163 18.40 -9.22 12.89
CA PHE A 163 17.92 -8.65 14.15
C PHE A 163 16.86 -9.49 14.86
N VAL A 164 16.10 -10.31 14.13
CA VAL A 164 15.03 -11.10 14.74
C VAL A 164 15.58 -12.43 15.26
N LYS A 165 15.47 -12.63 16.57
CA LYS A 165 15.93 -13.83 17.27
C LYS A 165 14.76 -14.58 17.85
N HIS A 166 14.94 -15.90 18.07
CA HIS A 166 13.96 -16.69 18.80
C HIS A 166 13.75 -16.14 20.21
N CYS A 167 12.47 -15.97 20.56
CA CYS A 167 12.05 -15.54 21.89
C CYS A 167 10.73 -16.23 22.29
N ALA A 168 10.30 -16.07 23.51
CA ALA A 168 9.03 -16.59 23.98
C ALA A 168 7.88 -15.87 23.27
N LYS A 169 6.82 -16.61 22.92
CA LYS A 169 5.60 -16.03 22.36
C LYS A 169 4.86 -15.18 23.39
N GLN A 170 4.46 -13.99 22.96
CA GLN A 170 3.53 -13.16 23.69
C GLN A 170 2.11 -13.63 23.35
N LYS A 171 1.40 -14.14 24.33
CA LYS A 171 0.05 -14.65 24.17
C LYS A 171 -0.91 -13.54 23.70
N ASP A 172 -1.86 -13.90 22.85
CA ASP A 172 -2.89 -12.99 22.35
C ASP A 172 -2.32 -11.74 21.64
N SER A 173 -1.16 -11.86 21.02
CA SER A 173 -0.48 -10.78 20.31
C SER A 173 -0.52 -10.96 18.79
N VAL A 174 -0.68 -9.86 18.07
CA VAL A 174 -0.74 -9.84 16.60
C VAL A 174 0.32 -8.89 16.04
N LEU A 175 1.06 -9.36 15.04
CA LEU A 175 1.92 -8.54 14.18
C LEU A 175 1.18 -8.21 12.89
N LEU A 176 1.10 -6.94 12.51
CA LEU A 176 0.63 -6.55 11.19
C LEU A 176 1.78 -6.64 10.19
N LEU A 177 1.53 -7.26 9.04
CA LEU A 177 2.52 -7.39 7.97
C LEU A 177 2.12 -6.55 6.77
N GLY A 178 2.99 -5.59 6.40
CA GLY A 178 2.83 -4.75 5.23
C GLY A 178 2.56 -3.28 5.54
N ASP A 179 2.37 -2.52 4.45
CA ASP A 179 2.35 -1.07 4.48
C ASP A 179 1.27 -0.53 3.53
N ASN A 180 0.02 -0.77 3.86
CA ASN A 180 -1.08 -0.25 3.06
C ASN A 180 -1.63 1.05 3.65
N GLY A 181 -1.26 2.17 3.04
CA GLY A 181 -1.78 3.49 3.37
C GLY A 181 -0.87 4.38 4.21
N GLY A 182 0.38 3.98 4.43
CA GLY A 182 1.36 4.77 5.17
C GLY A 182 1.36 4.51 6.67
N PRO A 183 2.19 5.25 7.42
CA PRO A 183 2.30 5.08 8.86
C PRO A 183 0.93 5.29 9.50
N TRP A 184 0.46 4.30 10.24
CA TRP A 184 -0.87 4.34 10.89
C TRP A 184 -1.99 4.70 9.91
N GLY A 185 -1.84 4.30 8.64
CA GLY A 185 -2.86 4.52 7.62
C GLY A 185 -4.18 3.85 8.00
N HIS A 186 -5.23 4.30 7.34
CA HIS A 186 -6.59 3.82 7.58
C HIS A 186 -6.70 2.29 7.64
N TYR A 187 -5.94 1.57 6.79
CA TYR A 187 -5.95 0.12 6.76
C TYR A 187 -5.49 -0.50 8.09
N ALA A 188 -4.29 -0.15 8.55
CA ALA A 188 -3.74 -0.68 9.79
C ALA A 188 -4.60 -0.31 10.99
N LYS A 189 -5.17 0.90 11.03
CA LYS A 189 -6.06 1.36 12.11
C LYS A 189 -7.34 0.56 12.20
N GLU A 190 -8.04 0.39 11.09
CA GLU A 190 -9.30 -0.36 11.09
C GLU A 190 -9.07 -1.84 11.40
N VAL A 191 -8.01 -2.44 10.87
CA VAL A 191 -7.62 -3.80 11.23
C VAL A 191 -7.30 -3.90 12.73
N THR A 192 -6.52 -2.95 13.27
CA THR A 192 -6.21 -2.89 14.70
C THR A 192 -7.48 -2.75 15.55
N ARG A 193 -8.38 -1.86 15.17
CA ARG A 193 -9.66 -1.67 15.86
C ARG A 193 -10.47 -2.96 15.95
N ILE A 194 -10.60 -3.68 14.82
CA ILE A 194 -11.37 -4.94 14.80
C ILE A 194 -10.66 -6.02 15.61
N LEU A 195 -9.33 -6.11 15.53
CA LEU A 195 -8.55 -7.07 16.31
C LEU A 195 -8.68 -6.81 17.82
N GLN A 196 -8.79 -5.56 18.26
CA GLN A 196 -9.03 -5.20 19.66
C GLN A 196 -10.39 -5.72 20.16
N GLU A 197 -11.42 -5.76 19.30
CA GLU A 197 -12.72 -6.39 19.66
C GLU A 197 -12.60 -7.90 19.91
N PHE A 198 -11.58 -8.55 19.36
CA PHE A 198 -11.23 -9.93 19.67
C PHE A 198 -10.38 -10.08 20.93
N GLY A 199 -10.01 -8.99 21.61
CA GLY A 199 -9.20 -9.02 22.81
C GLY A 199 -7.74 -9.42 22.57
N VAL A 200 -7.22 -9.13 21.36
CA VAL A 200 -5.80 -9.32 21.02
C VAL A 200 -5.09 -7.97 20.90
N GLU A 201 -3.80 -7.95 21.24
CA GLU A 201 -2.96 -6.77 21.17
C GLU A 201 -2.15 -6.73 19.87
N VAL A 202 -2.22 -5.63 19.13
CA VAL A 202 -1.32 -5.39 18.00
C VAL A 202 0.00 -4.84 18.54
N ILE A 203 1.06 -5.65 18.48
CA ILE A 203 2.37 -5.35 19.07
C ILE A 203 3.35 -4.69 18.12
N GLY A 204 2.99 -4.57 16.84
CA GLY A 204 3.82 -3.90 15.84
C GLY A 204 3.26 -4.05 14.43
N GLN A 205 3.86 -3.28 13.51
CA GLN A 205 3.61 -3.37 12.07
C GLN A 205 4.96 -3.47 11.36
N PHE A 206 5.18 -4.56 10.62
CA PHE A 206 6.46 -4.87 9.96
C PHE A 206 6.27 -5.11 8.46
N PRO A 207 7.21 -4.70 7.62
CA PRO A 207 8.35 -3.84 7.91
C PRO A 207 7.96 -2.36 8.02
N GLY A 208 8.87 -1.56 8.58
CA GLY A 208 8.85 -0.10 8.41
C GLY A 208 8.24 0.72 9.55
N TYR A 209 7.50 0.12 10.48
CA TYR A 209 6.77 0.86 11.52
C TYR A 209 7.07 0.38 12.95
N MET A 210 8.23 -0.20 13.14
CA MET A 210 8.76 -0.60 14.45
C MET A 210 10.13 0.04 14.63
N ALA A 211 10.46 0.45 15.85
CA ALA A 211 11.82 0.88 16.14
C ALA A 211 12.80 -0.31 16.02
N MET A 212 14.07 -0.02 15.72
CA MET A 212 15.09 -1.07 15.62
C MET A 212 15.19 -1.94 16.89
N ASP A 213 14.98 -1.34 18.06
CA ASP A 213 15.00 -2.07 19.34
C ASP A 213 13.77 -2.95 19.57
N GLU A 214 12.73 -2.78 18.79
CA GLU A 214 11.48 -3.53 18.91
C GLU A 214 11.39 -4.72 17.93
N LEU A 215 12.43 -4.93 17.10
CA LEU A 215 12.41 -6.02 16.11
C LEU A 215 12.29 -7.42 16.72
N GLU A 216 12.64 -7.60 17.98
CA GLU A 216 12.39 -8.86 18.69
C GLU A 216 10.89 -9.19 18.80
N LYS A 217 10.01 -8.19 18.84
CA LYS A 217 8.55 -8.38 18.85
C LYS A 217 8.04 -9.13 17.61
N VAL A 218 8.76 -9.08 16.51
CA VAL A 218 8.43 -9.82 15.28
C VAL A 218 8.37 -11.33 15.55
N ALA A 219 9.35 -11.87 16.29
CA ALA A 219 9.36 -13.28 16.69
C ALA A 219 8.43 -13.58 17.89
N ALA A 220 8.16 -12.58 18.73
CA ALA A 220 7.30 -12.71 19.91
C ALA A 220 5.81 -12.82 19.53
N ALA A 221 5.40 -12.30 18.39
CA ALA A 221 4.00 -12.33 17.96
C ALA A 221 3.46 -13.75 17.83
N GLU A 222 2.34 -14.04 18.51
CA GLU A 222 1.66 -15.33 18.39
C GLU A 222 0.99 -15.47 17.03
N TYR A 223 0.41 -14.35 16.54
CA TYR A 223 -0.29 -14.28 15.26
C TYR A 223 0.29 -13.20 14.38
N ALA A 224 0.09 -13.34 13.06
CA ALA A 224 0.38 -12.30 12.07
C ALA A 224 -0.80 -12.11 11.12
N VAL A 225 -1.10 -10.87 10.78
CA VAL A 225 -2.14 -10.52 9.82
C VAL A 225 -1.52 -9.72 8.68
N VAL A 226 -1.66 -10.22 7.46
CA VAL A 226 -1.18 -9.54 6.27
C VAL A 226 -2.13 -8.40 5.93
N LEU A 227 -1.60 -7.18 5.87
CA LEU A 227 -2.32 -6.01 5.38
C LEU A 227 -2.39 -6.08 3.86
N GLY A 228 -3.57 -6.28 3.35
CA GLY A 228 -3.92 -6.67 2.01
C GLY A 228 -3.19 -5.98 0.87
N GLY A 229 -3.30 -6.57 -0.24
CA GLY A 229 -2.75 -6.18 -1.51
C GLY A 229 -2.87 -7.34 -2.48
N ARG A 230 -2.85 -7.06 -3.77
CA ARG A 230 -2.86 -8.07 -4.82
C ARG A 230 -1.55 -8.00 -5.60
N GLY A 231 -1.20 -9.09 -6.25
CA GLY A 231 0.01 -9.17 -7.07
C GLY A 231 1.30 -9.31 -6.24
N GLN A 232 2.36 -8.62 -6.64
CA GLN A 232 3.70 -8.80 -6.05
C GLN A 232 3.77 -8.48 -4.55
N THR A 233 3.04 -7.47 -4.09
CA THR A 233 2.98 -7.12 -2.66
C THR A 233 2.44 -8.28 -1.85
N HIS A 234 1.33 -8.85 -2.28
CA HIS A 234 0.72 -10.01 -1.63
C HIS A 234 1.65 -11.21 -1.57
N ILE A 235 2.26 -11.57 -2.71
CA ILE A 235 3.18 -12.72 -2.81
C ILE A 235 4.36 -12.54 -1.84
N GLY A 236 4.96 -11.35 -1.79
CA GLY A 236 6.10 -11.07 -0.92
C GLY A 236 5.73 -11.08 0.57
N LEU A 237 4.63 -10.44 0.96
CA LEU A 237 4.17 -10.43 2.36
C LEU A 237 3.76 -11.82 2.84
N ARG A 238 3.14 -12.62 1.98
CA ARG A 238 2.82 -14.02 2.28
C ARG A 238 4.08 -14.82 2.56
N LYS A 239 5.13 -14.68 1.74
CA LYS A 239 6.44 -15.33 1.99
C LYS A 239 7.04 -14.92 3.33
N VAL A 240 6.93 -13.64 3.71
CA VAL A 240 7.36 -13.18 5.04
C VAL A 240 6.55 -13.89 6.14
N ALA A 241 5.22 -13.98 6.00
CA ALA A 241 4.36 -14.66 6.96
C ALA A 241 4.70 -16.17 7.07
N GLU A 242 4.92 -16.85 5.95
CA GLU A 242 5.34 -18.25 5.88
C GLU A 242 6.67 -18.46 6.62
N GLN A 243 7.65 -17.58 6.42
CA GLN A 243 8.92 -17.65 7.15
C GLN A 243 8.77 -17.43 8.65
N LEU A 244 7.88 -16.51 9.08
CA LEU A 244 7.60 -16.31 10.49
C LEU A 244 6.96 -17.55 11.11
N GLN A 245 6.11 -18.23 10.37
CA GLN A 245 5.52 -19.50 10.81
C GLN A 245 6.60 -20.60 10.91
N GLU A 246 7.40 -20.78 9.88
CA GLU A 246 8.43 -21.83 9.85
C GLU A 246 9.51 -21.62 10.92
N LYS A 247 10.01 -20.39 11.05
CA LYS A 247 11.11 -20.09 11.97
C LYS A 247 10.66 -19.91 13.42
N TYR A 248 9.52 -19.26 13.63
CA TYR A 248 9.11 -18.81 14.97
C TYR A 248 7.78 -19.39 15.41
N GLY A 249 7.07 -20.17 14.59
CA GLY A 249 5.76 -20.74 14.93
C GLY A 249 4.63 -19.71 15.00
N THR A 250 4.77 -18.56 14.33
CA THR A 250 3.72 -17.53 14.28
C THR A 250 2.58 -18.00 13.38
N HIS A 251 1.38 -18.10 13.89
CA HIS A 251 0.19 -18.38 13.05
C HIS A 251 -0.16 -17.15 12.23
N TYR A 252 -0.58 -17.31 10.96
CA TYR A 252 -0.87 -16.13 10.14
C TYR A 252 -2.16 -16.24 9.35
N LEU A 253 -2.76 -15.08 9.05
CA LEU A 253 -3.84 -14.91 8.09
C LEU A 253 -3.34 -14.09 6.90
N ALA A 254 -3.46 -14.69 5.72
CA ALA A 254 -3.19 -14.06 4.42
C ALA A 254 -4.32 -14.47 3.45
N ASP A 255 -4.32 -13.92 2.24
CA ASP A 255 -5.25 -14.26 1.15
C ASP A 255 -6.69 -13.72 1.30
N ILE A 256 -7.10 -13.26 2.48
CA ILE A 256 -8.40 -12.64 2.74
C ILE A 256 -8.15 -11.25 3.35
N TYR A 257 -8.84 -10.25 2.84
CA TYR A 257 -8.65 -8.85 3.23
C TYR A 257 -9.98 -8.17 3.46
N PRO A 258 -10.12 -7.30 4.48
CA PRO A 258 -11.39 -6.65 4.79
C PRO A 258 -11.70 -5.48 3.83
N VAL A 259 -11.75 -5.75 2.51
CA VAL A 259 -12.01 -4.75 1.46
C VAL A 259 -13.39 -4.99 0.84
N GLY A 260 -14.32 -4.08 1.06
CA GLY A 260 -15.74 -4.29 0.76
C GLY A 260 -16.44 -5.12 1.85
N TRP A 261 -17.77 -5.07 1.89
CA TRP A 261 -18.52 -5.68 2.99
C TRP A 261 -18.42 -7.21 3.02
N GLN A 262 -18.52 -7.87 1.88
CA GLN A 262 -18.44 -9.34 1.84
C GLN A 262 -17.08 -9.86 2.30
N GLU A 263 -16.00 -9.31 1.74
CA GLU A 263 -14.65 -9.72 2.15
C GLU A 263 -14.35 -9.34 3.61
N THR A 264 -14.96 -8.27 4.13
CA THR A 264 -14.86 -7.91 5.56
C THR A 264 -15.52 -8.98 6.46
N GLN A 265 -16.68 -9.47 6.07
CA GLN A 265 -17.34 -10.57 6.81
C GLN A 265 -16.48 -11.84 6.83
N ASP A 266 -15.98 -12.25 5.66
CA ASP A 266 -15.15 -13.45 5.51
C ASP A 266 -13.83 -13.31 6.29
N TRP A 267 -13.26 -12.11 6.32
CA TRP A 267 -12.05 -11.80 7.08
C TRP A 267 -12.30 -11.89 8.60
N ILE A 268 -13.39 -11.31 9.13
CA ILE A 268 -13.77 -11.38 10.55
C ILE A 268 -13.98 -12.84 10.98
N ILE A 269 -14.66 -13.63 10.17
CA ILE A 269 -14.86 -15.07 10.44
C ILE A 269 -13.51 -15.80 10.47
N SER A 270 -12.61 -15.48 9.54
CA SER A 270 -11.28 -16.11 9.46
C SER A 270 -10.39 -15.73 10.64
N ILE A 271 -10.46 -14.49 11.12
CA ILE A 271 -9.83 -14.07 12.38
C ILE A 271 -10.37 -14.88 13.57
N GLY A 272 -11.70 -14.99 13.68
CA GLY A 272 -12.31 -15.78 14.74
C GLY A 272 -11.82 -17.22 14.77
N ARG A 273 -11.74 -17.88 13.61
CA ARG A 273 -11.20 -19.24 13.47
C ARG A 273 -9.72 -19.33 13.85
N MET A 274 -8.89 -18.41 13.34
CA MET A 274 -7.46 -18.38 13.65
C MET A 274 -7.20 -18.22 15.15
N LEU A 275 -8.02 -17.43 15.83
CA LEU A 275 -7.92 -17.16 17.28
C LEU A 275 -8.65 -18.19 18.16
N GLY A 276 -9.44 -19.12 17.58
CA GLY A 276 -10.34 -20.00 18.33
C GLY A 276 -11.45 -19.23 19.06
N ARG A 277 -11.97 -18.13 18.46
CA ARG A 277 -12.95 -17.19 19.05
C ARG A 277 -14.14 -16.98 18.11
N GLU A 278 -14.71 -18.06 17.56
CA GLU A 278 -15.77 -18.00 16.54
C GLU A 278 -17.05 -17.32 17.07
N ALA A 279 -17.42 -17.59 18.31
CA ALA A 279 -18.60 -16.94 18.92
C ALA A 279 -18.42 -15.41 19.05
N LEU A 280 -17.19 -14.95 19.27
CA LEU A 280 -16.88 -13.53 19.30
C LEU A 280 -16.90 -12.91 17.90
N ALA A 281 -16.48 -13.66 16.87
CA ALA A 281 -16.58 -13.23 15.49
C ALA A 281 -18.03 -12.94 15.08
N GLU A 282 -18.99 -13.75 15.50
CA GLU A 282 -20.42 -13.51 15.25
C GLU A 282 -20.90 -12.20 15.89
N GLN A 283 -20.42 -11.88 17.10
CA GLN A 283 -20.74 -10.63 17.77
C GLN A 283 -20.15 -9.43 17.07
N VAL A 284 -18.86 -9.52 16.67
CA VAL A 284 -18.17 -8.47 15.91
C VAL A 284 -18.86 -8.22 14.57
N LEU A 285 -19.24 -9.28 13.86
CA LEU A 285 -20.01 -9.17 12.61
C LEU A 285 -21.32 -8.42 12.80
N LYS A 286 -22.06 -8.76 13.86
CA LYS A 286 -23.32 -8.10 14.15
C LYS A 286 -23.15 -6.61 14.44
N LEU A 287 -22.09 -6.22 15.14
CA LEU A 287 -21.76 -4.82 15.40
C LEU A 287 -21.40 -4.08 14.12
N GLU A 288 -20.56 -4.66 13.29
CA GLU A 288 -20.16 -4.06 12.00
C GLU A 288 -21.36 -3.93 11.05
N GLN A 289 -22.26 -4.94 11.01
CA GLN A 289 -23.50 -4.87 10.22
C GLN A 289 -24.40 -3.72 10.71
N GLN A 290 -24.58 -3.57 12.01
CA GLN A 290 -25.39 -2.49 12.57
C GLN A 290 -24.83 -1.12 12.18
N ARG A 291 -23.50 -0.93 12.26
CA ARG A 291 -22.82 0.31 11.83
C ARG A 291 -23.06 0.60 10.35
N LEU A 292 -23.00 -0.43 9.50
CA LEU A 292 -23.27 -0.28 8.07
C LEU A 292 -24.72 0.09 7.80
N ASP A 293 -25.67 -0.59 8.43
CA ASP A 293 -27.11 -0.39 8.24
C ASP A 293 -27.54 1.02 8.66
N GLU A 294 -27.02 1.54 9.79
CA GLU A 294 -27.27 2.90 10.24
C GLU A 294 -26.83 3.93 9.18
N GLN A 295 -25.67 3.74 8.57
CA GLN A 295 -25.19 4.64 7.53
C GLN A 295 -25.98 4.50 6.22
N LEU A 296 -26.36 3.29 5.85
CA LEU A 296 -27.18 3.05 4.66
C LEU A 296 -28.55 3.73 4.77
N GLN A 297 -29.18 3.71 5.95
CA GLN A 297 -30.45 4.43 6.18
C GLN A 297 -30.31 5.95 5.89
N HIS A 298 -29.15 6.52 6.16
CA HIS A 298 -28.88 7.93 5.89
C HIS A 298 -28.62 8.18 4.39
N PHE A 299 -27.96 7.29 3.68
CA PHE A 299 -27.55 7.51 2.30
C PHE A 299 -28.62 7.16 1.27
N LEU A 300 -29.41 6.08 1.50
CA LEU A 300 -30.37 5.54 0.56
C LEU A 300 -31.39 6.58 0.03
N PRO A 301 -31.95 7.51 0.82
CA PRO A 301 -32.91 8.47 0.30
C PRO A 301 -32.38 9.35 -0.85
N VAL A 302 -31.04 9.49 -0.96
CA VAL A 302 -30.40 10.29 -2.00
C VAL A 302 -29.83 9.43 -3.12
N THR A 303 -29.35 8.23 -2.80
CA THR A 303 -28.60 7.40 -3.74
C THR A 303 -29.46 6.44 -4.54
N GLU A 304 -30.58 5.97 -3.98
CA GLU A 304 -31.44 4.98 -4.62
C GLU A 304 -31.91 5.42 -6.01
N GLY A 305 -31.72 4.56 -7.00
CA GLY A 305 -32.13 4.76 -8.37
C GLY A 305 -31.29 5.75 -9.18
N LYS A 306 -30.25 6.37 -8.60
CA LYS A 306 -29.37 7.31 -9.33
C LYS A 306 -28.60 6.60 -10.44
N LYS A 307 -28.70 7.14 -11.66
CA LYS A 307 -27.97 6.61 -12.81
C LYS A 307 -26.47 6.71 -12.60
N THR A 308 -25.82 5.58 -12.59
CA THR A 308 -24.40 5.45 -12.28
C THR A 308 -23.68 4.77 -13.45
N VAL A 309 -22.52 5.27 -13.80
CA VAL A 309 -21.60 4.64 -14.75
C VAL A 309 -20.29 4.34 -14.03
N LEU A 310 -19.74 3.15 -14.27
CA LEU A 310 -18.45 2.73 -13.74
C LEU A 310 -17.41 2.73 -14.86
N CYS A 311 -16.37 3.57 -14.74
CA CYS A 311 -15.26 3.67 -15.68
C CYS A 311 -14.00 3.06 -15.11
N ILE A 312 -13.51 1.99 -15.69
CA ILE A 312 -12.41 1.18 -15.15
C ILE A 312 -11.21 1.23 -16.08
N GLY A 313 -10.04 1.56 -15.54
CA GLY A 313 -8.76 1.51 -16.21
C GLY A 313 -7.71 0.69 -15.41
N ARG A 314 -6.48 0.69 -15.91
CA ARG A 314 -5.36 -0.17 -15.45
C ARG A 314 -5.00 -0.07 -13.97
N ILE A 315 -5.41 0.99 -13.30
CA ILE A 315 -5.11 1.22 -11.86
C ILE A 315 -5.74 0.15 -10.94
N LEU A 316 -6.73 -0.60 -11.42
CA LEU A 316 -7.39 -1.67 -10.65
C LEU A 316 -6.51 -2.89 -10.34
N ARG A 317 -5.23 -2.88 -10.62
CA ARG A 317 -4.31 -3.92 -10.12
C ARG A 317 -4.36 -4.09 -8.59
N TYR A 318 -4.75 -3.04 -7.87
CA TYR A 318 -4.83 -3.04 -6.40
C TYR A 318 -6.24 -3.26 -5.85
N PHE A 319 -7.24 -3.42 -6.72
CA PHE A 319 -8.62 -3.27 -6.34
C PHE A 319 -9.53 -4.19 -7.18
N HIS A 320 -10.35 -4.98 -6.53
CA HIS A 320 -11.25 -5.90 -7.24
C HIS A 320 -12.53 -5.18 -7.64
N PRO A 321 -12.96 -5.23 -8.92
CA PRO A 321 -14.20 -4.58 -9.37
C PRO A 321 -15.43 -4.99 -8.57
N GLY A 322 -15.47 -6.25 -8.10
CA GLY A 322 -16.56 -6.77 -7.28
C GLY A 322 -16.86 -5.92 -6.04
N ASN A 323 -15.84 -5.31 -5.43
CA ASN A 323 -16.01 -4.49 -4.23
C ASN A 323 -16.79 -3.21 -4.55
N ILE A 324 -16.46 -2.52 -5.65
CA ILE A 324 -17.22 -1.34 -6.08
C ILE A 324 -18.62 -1.69 -6.55
N LEU A 325 -18.77 -2.81 -7.25
CA LEU A 325 -20.09 -3.30 -7.66
C LEU A 325 -20.94 -3.63 -6.43
N GLN A 326 -20.35 -4.08 -5.33
CA GLN A 326 -21.04 -4.27 -4.06
C GLN A 326 -21.47 -2.91 -3.44
N THR A 327 -20.59 -1.91 -3.38
CA THR A 327 -20.93 -0.55 -2.92
C THR A 327 -22.11 0.02 -3.73
N ILE A 328 -22.07 -0.14 -5.05
CA ILE A 328 -23.16 0.27 -5.95
C ILE A 328 -24.48 -0.41 -5.57
N ARG A 329 -24.46 -1.72 -5.30
CA ARG A 329 -25.65 -2.49 -4.86
C ARG A 329 -26.17 -2.05 -3.50
N LEU A 330 -25.26 -1.87 -2.51
CA LEU A 330 -25.62 -1.42 -1.16
C LEU A 330 -26.31 -0.06 -1.17
N LEU A 331 -25.83 0.87 -1.99
CA LEU A 331 -26.43 2.20 -2.16
C LEU A 331 -27.65 2.20 -3.11
N ARG A 332 -28.06 1.03 -3.64
CA ARG A 332 -29.13 0.90 -4.62
C ARG A 332 -29.00 1.84 -5.82
N LEU A 333 -27.78 2.11 -6.22
CA LEU A 333 -27.50 2.90 -7.41
C LEU A 333 -27.93 2.12 -8.66
N ASN A 334 -28.47 2.81 -9.67
CA ASN A 334 -28.82 2.22 -10.95
C ASN A 334 -27.59 2.24 -11.89
N LEU A 335 -26.81 1.14 -11.86
CA LEU A 335 -25.67 0.98 -12.76
C LEU A 335 -26.13 0.78 -14.20
N THR A 336 -25.92 1.76 -15.06
CA THR A 336 -26.38 1.77 -16.44
C THR A 336 -25.35 1.23 -17.42
N GLY A 337 -24.08 1.19 -17.06
CA GLY A 337 -23.01 0.65 -17.89
C GLY A 337 -21.66 0.65 -17.19
N ILE A 338 -20.79 -0.22 -17.69
CA ILE A 338 -19.40 -0.31 -17.29
C ILE A 338 -18.54 0.02 -18.52
N ILE A 339 -17.61 0.94 -18.38
CA ILE A 339 -16.76 1.38 -19.48
C ILE A 339 -15.32 0.97 -19.17
N LEU A 340 -14.74 0.13 -20.03
CA LEU A 340 -13.33 -0.16 -19.97
C LEU A 340 -12.55 0.91 -20.71
N LEU A 341 -11.73 1.65 -19.96
CA LEU A 341 -10.88 2.70 -20.52
C LEU A 341 -9.73 2.06 -21.33
N ASP A 342 -9.32 2.69 -22.44
CA ASP A 342 -8.32 2.17 -23.37
C ASP A 342 -6.88 2.21 -22.83
N SER A 343 -6.69 1.68 -21.62
CA SER A 343 -5.41 1.58 -20.93
C SER A 343 -4.92 0.14 -20.74
N TYR A 344 -5.68 -0.83 -21.26
CA TYR A 344 -5.37 -2.25 -21.16
C TYR A 344 -4.69 -2.76 -22.44
N ASP A 345 -3.68 -3.62 -22.26
CA ASP A 345 -3.19 -4.50 -23.31
C ASP A 345 -4.19 -5.66 -23.51
N GLY A 346 -4.12 -6.39 -24.64
CA GLY A 346 -5.13 -7.39 -25.01
C GLY A 346 -5.48 -8.39 -23.92
N ASP A 347 -4.49 -9.09 -23.38
CA ASP A 347 -4.69 -10.11 -22.35
C ASP A 347 -5.20 -9.53 -21.02
N GLU A 348 -4.74 -8.34 -20.63
CA GLU A 348 -5.24 -7.63 -19.45
C GLU A 348 -6.70 -7.22 -19.61
N ARG A 349 -7.10 -6.83 -20.82
CA ARG A 349 -8.49 -6.47 -21.14
C ARG A 349 -9.41 -7.68 -20.99
N GLU A 350 -9.02 -8.82 -21.55
CA GLU A 350 -9.81 -10.06 -21.48
C GLU A 350 -9.96 -10.52 -20.01
N ALA A 351 -8.87 -10.50 -19.25
CA ALA A 351 -8.91 -10.84 -17.82
C ALA A 351 -9.86 -9.90 -17.05
N MET A 352 -9.82 -8.60 -17.33
CA MET A 352 -10.71 -7.64 -16.68
C MET A 352 -12.17 -7.80 -17.11
N LEU A 353 -12.42 -8.06 -18.38
CA LEU A 353 -13.78 -8.35 -18.89
C LEU A 353 -14.37 -9.56 -18.16
N LYS A 354 -13.60 -10.64 -18.01
CA LYS A 354 -14.03 -11.84 -17.30
C LYS A 354 -14.41 -11.51 -15.85
N VAL A 355 -13.55 -10.80 -15.13
CA VAL A 355 -13.81 -10.41 -13.74
C VAL A 355 -15.05 -9.53 -13.61
N VAL A 356 -15.26 -8.59 -14.53
CA VAL A 356 -16.45 -7.73 -14.52
C VAL A 356 -17.72 -8.54 -14.80
N GLN A 357 -17.70 -9.44 -15.79
CA GLN A 357 -18.84 -10.28 -16.17
C GLN A 357 -19.20 -11.31 -15.08
N GLU A 358 -18.23 -11.83 -14.34
CA GLU A 358 -18.47 -12.69 -13.19
C GLU A 358 -19.17 -11.96 -12.03
N ASN A 359 -19.09 -10.64 -11.96
CA ASN A 359 -19.62 -9.82 -10.86
C ASN A 359 -20.83 -8.93 -11.28
N SER A 360 -21.16 -8.84 -12.55
CA SER A 360 -22.27 -8.01 -13.03
C SER A 360 -22.75 -8.42 -14.41
N ASP A 361 -24.07 -8.39 -14.60
CA ASP A 361 -24.74 -8.60 -15.89
C ASP A 361 -24.90 -7.31 -16.69
N VAL A 362 -24.41 -6.16 -16.16
CA VAL A 362 -24.51 -4.85 -16.82
C VAL A 362 -23.62 -4.81 -18.05
N PRO A 363 -24.10 -4.27 -19.20
CA PRO A 363 -23.31 -4.19 -20.42
C PRO A 363 -21.99 -3.44 -20.25
N VAL A 364 -20.95 -3.97 -20.91
CA VAL A 364 -19.61 -3.39 -20.91
C VAL A 364 -19.35 -2.70 -22.25
N TYR A 365 -18.91 -1.45 -22.20
CA TYR A 365 -18.74 -0.57 -23.34
C TYR A 365 -17.28 -0.17 -23.53
N THR A 366 -16.94 0.21 -24.75
CA THR A 366 -15.70 0.92 -25.07
C THR A 366 -15.83 2.41 -24.71
N THR A 367 -14.70 3.13 -24.72
CA THR A 367 -14.70 4.59 -24.51
C THR A 367 -15.50 5.36 -25.56
N ALA A 368 -15.61 4.83 -26.77
CA ALA A 368 -16.39 5.46 -27.87
C ALA A 368 -17.91 5.30 -27.67
N GLU A 369 -18.33 4.11 -27.23
CA GLU A 369 -19.74 3.79 -27.01
C GLU A 369 -20.29 4.39 -25.71
N GLY A 370 -19.41 4.54 -24.71
CA GLY A 370 -19.78 4.97 -23.35
C GLY A 370 -19.94 6.48 -23.15
N GLU A 371 -19.62 7.32 -24.16
CA GLU A 371 -19.67 8.79 -24.02
C GLU A 371 -21.07 9.30 -23.65
N GLU A 372 -22.10 8.76 -24.33
CA GLU A 372 -23.47 9.14 -24.06
C GLU A 372 -23.95 8.71 -22.67
N LEU A 373 -23.52 7.53 -22.21
CA LEU A 373 -23.83 7.02 -20.88
C LEU A 373 -23.25 7.95 -19.79
N VAL A 374 -21.99 8.39 -19.95
CA VAL A 374 -21.36 9.34 -19.04
C VAL A 374 -22.10 10.68 -19.01
N ALA A 375 -22.57 11.16 -20.17
CA ALA A 375 -23.31 12.40 -20.25
C ALA A 375 -24.70 12.34 -19.57
N GLN A 376 -25.31 11.16 -19.53
CA GLN A 376 -26.63 10.93 -18.94
C GLN A 376 -26.55 10.46 -17.48
N ALA A 377 -25.37 10.19 -16.94
CA ALA A 377 -25.20 9.71 -15.58
C ALA A 377 -25.41 10.82 -14.53
N ASP A 378 -26.04 10.47 -13.41
CA ASP A 378 -26.10 11.33 -12.23
C ASP A 378 -24.73 11.39 -11.56
N ILE A 379 -23.97 10.27 -11.61
CA ILE A 379 -22.64 10.11 -11.04
C ILE A 379 -21.79 9.09 -11.81
N VAL A 380 -20.53 9.35 -11.91
CA VAL A 380 -19.54 8.46 -12.54
C VAL A 380 -18.51 8.04 -11.51
N LEU A 381 -18.37 6.74 -11.28
CA LEU A 381 -17.30 6.16 -10.48
C LEU A 381 -16.14 5.82 -11.43
N THR A 382 -14.95 6.32 -11.17
CA THR A 382 -13.87 6.21 -12.15
C THR A 382 -12.49 6.03 -11.52
N THR A 383 -11.66 5.20 -12.16
CA THR A 383 -10.24 5.04 -11.80
C THR A 383 -9.34 6.07 -12.48
N HIS A 384 -9.88 6.85 -13.42
CA HIS A 384 -9.15 7.91 -14.13
C HIS A 384 -10.01 9.17 -14.20
N GLU A 385 -9.41 10.34 -14.01
CA GLU A 385 -10.10 11.60 -14.23
C GLU A 385 -10.51 11.71 -15.71
N LEU A 386 -11.82 11.77 -15.95
CA LEU A 386 -12.36 11.96 -17.30
C LEU A 386 -12.32 13.44 -17.64
N GLN A 387 -11.98 13.77 -18.90
CA GLN A 387 -12.03 15.13 -19.42
C GLN A 387 -13.47 15.59 -19.72
N ASN A 388 -14.42 15.25 -18.83
CA ASN A 388 -15.80 15.65 -18.92
C ASN A 388 -16.09 16.64 -17.75
N LYS A 389 -16.38 17.91 -18.08
CA LYS A 389 -16.59 18.97 -17.11
C LYS A 389 -18.00 18.96 -16.50
N GLU A 390 -18.94 18.24 -17.09
CA GLU A 390 -20.33 18.22 -16.65
C GLU A 390 -20.66 17.00 -15.78
N ALA A 391 -19.92 15.91 -15.93
CA ALA A 391 -20.12 14.71 -15.12
C ALA A 391 -19.60 14.90 -13.69
N ARG A 392 -20.40 14.48 -12.70
CA ARG A 392 -19.93 14.30 -11.32
C ARG A 392 -19.09 13.05 -11.24
N GLN A 393 -17.84 13.19 -10.91
CA GLN A 393 -16.90 12.07 -10.88
C GLN A 393 -16.44 11.78 -9.47
N ILE A 394 -16.47 10.52 -9.08
CA ILE A 394 -15.79 10.00 -7.89
C ILE A 394 -14.56 9.27 -8.37
N PHE A 395 -13.40 9.74 -7.96
CA PHE A 395 -12.13 9.07 -8.22
C PHE A 395 -11.95 7.94 -7.22
N LEU A 396 -11.92 6.71 -7.73
CA LEU A 396 -11.76 5.52 -6.91
C LEU A 396 -10.34 5.47 -6.33
N PRO A 397 -10.17 5.20 -5.03
CA PRO A 397 -8.86 5.22 -4.40
C PRO A 397 -7.95 4.12 -4.95
N MET A 398 -6.66 4.44 -5.10
CA MET A 398 -5.65 3.46 -5.51
C MET A 398 -5.38 2.41 -4.42
N LEU A 399 -5.46 2.83 -3.17
CA LEU A 399 -5.33 1.94 -2.01
C LEU A 399 -6.71 1.57 -1.50
N PRO A 400 -6.93 0.32 -1.10
CA PRO A 400 -8.23 -0.12 -0.66
C PRO A 400 -8.65 0.60 0.62
N GLN A 401 -9.88 1.05 0.64
CA GLN A 401 -10.57 1.40 1.86
C GLN A 401 -11.01 0.09 2.53
N VAL A 402 -10.92 0.00 3.85
CA VAL A 402 -11.12 -1.28 4.54
C VAL A 402 -12.17 -1.21 5.62
N ALA A 403 -12.74 -2.37 5.91
CA ALA A 403 -13.82 -2.57 6.86
C ALA A 403 -15.03 -1.68 6.58
N VAL A 404 -15.97 -1.65 7.51
CA VAL A 404 -17.17 -0.80 7.40
C VAL A 404 -16.82 0.68 7.35
N ALA A 405 -15.80 1.12 8.08
CA ALA A 405 -15.38 2.53 8.06
C ALA A 405 -14.91 2.98 6.68
N GLY A 406 -14.15 2.14 5.98
CA GLY A 406 -13.71 2.40 4.61
C GLY A 406 -14.86 2.41 3.61
N GLU A 407 -15.78 1.46 3.73
CA GLU A 407 -16.98 1.36 2.90
C GLU A 407 -17.86 2.61 3.08
N VAL A 408 -18.10 3.01 4.33
CA VAL A 408 -18.86 4.22 4.68
C VAL A 408 -18.21 5.48 4.12
N LYS A 409 -16.89 5.61 4.20
CA LYS A 409 -16.16 6.76 3.64
C LYS A 409 -16.38 6.88 2.13
N MET A 410 -16.34 5.78 1.41
CA MET A 410 -16.65 5.71 -0.02
C MET A 410 -18.11 6.15 -0.29
N MET A 411 -19.06 5.55 0.44
CA MET A 411 -20.48 5.88 0.31
C MET A 411 -20.77 7.35 0.61
N GLN A 412 -20.12 7.91 1.63
CA GLN A 412 -20.23 9.32 1.98
C GLN A 412 -19.74 10.24 0.86
N GLY A 413 -18.64 9.88 0.20
CA GLY A 413 -18.15 10.64 -0.97
C GLY A 413 -19.18 10.67 -2.11
N ILE A 414 -19.82 9.53 -2.40
CA ILE A 414 -20.88 9.40 -3.39
C ILE A 414 -22.10 10.26 -2.99
N TYR A 415 -22.59 10.10 -1.76
CA TYR A 415 -23.70 10.86 -1.21
C TYR A 415 -23.47 12.36 -1.30
N GLN A 416 -22.34 12.86 -0.83
CA GLN A 416 -22.00 14.28 -0.86
C GLN A 416 -21.90 14.83 -2.28
N SER A 417 -21.39 14.04 -3.23
CA SER A 417 -21.39 14.43 -4.64
C SER A 417 -22.79 14.57 -5.21
N LEU A 418 -23.69 13.66 -4.88
CA LEU A 418 -25.08 13.72 -5.33
C LEU A 418 -25.84 14.89 -4.70
N CYS A 419 -25.57 15.25 -3.45
CA CYS A 419 -26.15 16.40 -2.77
C CYS A 419 -25.60 17.75 -3.25
N SER A 420 -24.43 17.76 -3.90
CA SER A 420 -23.81 18.99 -4.37
C SER A 420 -24.64 19.68 -5.45
N ARG A 421 -24.78 21.00 -5.34
CA ARG A 421 -25.40 21.84 -6.39
C ARG A 421 -24.51 22.00 -7.62
N LEU A 422 -23.21 21.80 -7.46
CA LEU A 422 -22.26 21.88 -8.56
C LEU A 422 -22.42 20.65 -9.45
N LYS A 423 -22.67 20.87 -10.73
CA LYS A 423 -22.59 19.83 -11.76
C LYS A 423 -21.16 19.79 -12.25
N GLY A 424 -20.59 18.59 -12.29
CA GLY A 424 -19.23 18.39 -12.74
C GLY A 424 -18.16 18.47 -11.65
N GLY A 425 -16.93 18.11 -12.03
CA GLY A 425 -15.80 18.03 -11.13
C GLY A 425 -15.49 16.62 -10.63
N VAL A 426 -14.31 16.47 -10.06
CA VAL A 426 -13.79 15.20 -9.53
C VAL A 426 -13.68 15.30 -8.03
N ARG A 427 -14.25 14.34 -7.31
CA ARG A 427 -14.03 14.15 -5.87
C ARG A 427 -13.10 12.96 -5.67
N TYR A 428 -12.04 13.17 -4.92
CA TYR A 428 -11.15 12.12 -4.42
C TYR A 428 -11.64 11.64 -3.05
N VAL A 429 -11.77 10.33 -2.88
CA VAL A 429 -12.31 9.68 -1.67
C VAL A 429 -11.20 9.00 -0.88
#